data_bc54750acfcb61b396769b14ca448c2c
#
_entry.id   bc54750acfcb61b396769b14ca448c2c
#
_cell.length_a   1.000
_cell.length_b   1.000
_cell.length_c   1.000
_cell.angle_alpha   90.00
_cell.angle_beta   90.00
_cell.angle_gamma   90.00
#
_symmetry.space_group_name_H-M   'P 1'
#
loop_
_entity.id
_entity.type
_entity.pdbx_description
1 polymer ?
#
loop_
_entity_poly.entity_id
_entity_poly.type
_entity_poly.pdbx_seq_one_letter_code
_entity_poly.pdbx_strand_id
1 'polypeptide(L)'
;MLYLIYQEDGDNATAIRAAKKEEHLAYLETHKDKLVLGGAALAEDGVARTGSILLLNVPSLADAEAFSQSEPFRMAGLFKLVKITRMRRGQWHPENAPKTAEGA
;
A
#
# COMPACT_ATOMS: atom_id res chain seq x y z
N MET A 1 16.27 1.99 2.48
CA MET A 1 15.70 1.57 3.77
C MET A 1 14.26 1.13 3.57
N LEU A 2 13.83 0.14 4.31
CA LEU A 2 12.47 -0.41 4.18
C LEU A 2 11.50 0.32 5.10
N TYR A 3 10.36 0.72 4.53
CA TYR A 3 9.26 1.33 5.28
C TYR A 3 7.96 0.61 4.91
N LEU A 4 7.25 0.13 5.94
CA LEU A 4 5.93 -0.43 5.80
C LEU A 4 4.90 0.68 5.95
N ILE A 5 3.97 0.76 5.01
CA ILE A 5 2.82 1.65 5.10
C ILE A 5 1.58 0.77 5.26
N TYR A 6 0.96 0.86 6.42
CA TYR A 6 -0.29 0.17 6.74
C TYR A 6 -1.42 1.19 6.76
N GLN A 7 -2.50 0.90 6.04
CA GLN A 7 -3.60 1.83 5.87
C GLN A 7 -4.94 1.12 6.05
N GLU A 8 -5.84 1.75 6.81
CA GLU A 8 -7.20 1.24 7.01
C GLU A 8 -8.20 2.14 6.29
N ASP A 9 -9.16 1.50 5.61
CA ASP A 9 -10.20 2.19 4.85
C ASP A 9 -11.17 2.93 5.78
N GLY A 10 -11.55 4.14 5.39
CA GLY A 10 -12.63 4.90 6.01
C GLY A 10 -13.98 4.55 5.42
N ASP A 11 -15.02 5.27 5.83
CA ASP A 11 -16.42 4.96 5.50
C ASP A 11 -16.75 5.13 4.01
N ASN A 12 -16.05 6.02 3.29
CA ASN A 12 -16.30 6.32 1.89
C ASN A 12 -15.31 5.62 0.94
N ALA A 13 -14.60 4.61 1.41
CA ALA A 13 -13.51 3.99 0.66
C ALA A 13 -13.93 3.46 -0.71
N THR A 14 -15.06 2.78 -0.81
CA THR A 14 -15.55 2.21 -2.08
C THR A 14 -15.77 3.30 -3.13
N ALA A 15 -16.43 4.39 -2.76
CA ALA A 15 -16.68 5.50 -3.68
C ALA A 15 -15.39 6.19 -4.11
N ILE A 16 -14.47 6.42 -3.17
CA ILE A 16 -13.18 7.07 -3.45
C ILE A 16 -12.33 6.19 -4.35
N ARG A 17 -12.28 4.88 -4.11
CA ARG A 17 -11.54 3.95 -4.97
C ARG A 17 -12.05 3.99 -6.40
N ALA A 18 -13.36 4.00 -6.59
CA ALA A 18 -13.96 4.09 -7.92
C ALA A 18 -13.61 5.41 -8.61
N ALA A 19 -13.69 6.53 -7.88
CA ALA A 19 -13.43 7.86 -8.43
C ALA A 19 -11.95 8.13 -8.76
N LYS A 20 -11.01 7.56 -7.97
CA LYS A 20 -9.59 7.87 -8.06
C LYS A 20 -8.71 6.72 -8.55
N LYS A 21 -9.30 5.62 -8.99
CA LYS A 21 -8.57 4.42 -9.38
C LYS A 21 -7.49 4.68 -10.44
N GLU A 22 -7.84 5.40 -11.50
CA GLU A 22 -6.90 5.67 -12.59
C GLU A 22 -5.70 6.49 -12.12
N GLU A 23 -5.96 7.55 -11.35
CA GLU A 23 -4.90 8.40 -10.80
C GLU A 23 -3.99 7.61 -9.84
N HIS A 24 -4.58 6.76 -9.01
CA HIS A 24 -3.86 5.89 -8.10
C HIS A 24 -2.93 4.92 -8.84
N LEU A 25 -3.44 4.23 -9.85
CA LEU A 25 -2.62 3.28 -10.62
C LEU A 25 -1.50 3.98 -11.39
N ALA A 26 -1.77 5.16 -11.96
CA ALA A 26 -0.75 5.96 -12.63
C ALA A 26 0.35 6.41 -11.66
N TYR A 27 -0.03 6.81 -10.45
CA TYR A 27 0.91 7.19 -9.39
C TYR A 27 1.82 6.03 -9.00
N LEU A 28 1.25 4.85 -8.76
CA LEU A 28 2.03 3.65 -8.42
C LEU A 28 2.97 3.27 -9.56
N GLU A 29 2.54 3.34 -10.80
CA GLU A 29 3.38 3.04 -11.96
C GLU A 29 4.57 4.01 -12.04
N THR A 30 4.33 5.30 -11.81
CA THR A 30 5.39 6.32 -11.80
C THR A 30 6.43 6.05 -10.70
N HIS A 31 6.01 5.49 -9.57
CA HIS A 31 6.85 5.25 -8.40
C HIS A 31 7.19 3.77 -8.17
N LYS A 32 7.01 2.92 -9.17
CA LYS A 32 7.23 1.47 -9.02
C LYS A 32 8.66 1.09 -8.64
N ASP A 33 9.63 1.95 -8.95
CA ASP A 33 11.04 1.75 -8.57
C ASP A 33 11.26 1.77 -7.05
N LYS A 34 10.31 2.34 -6.30
CA LYS A 34 10.35 2.41 -4.83
C LYS A 34 9.56 1.28 -4.16
N LEU A 35 8.69 0.61 -4.92
CA LEU A 35 7.78 -0.40 -4.37
C LEU A 35 8.46 -1.77 -4.36
N VAL A 36 8.52 -2.38 -3.17
CA VAL A 36 8.98 -3.77 -3.01
C VAL A 36 7.79 -4.72 -3.12
N LEU A 37 6.70 -4.37 -2.45
CA LEU A 37 5.49 -5.18 -2.39
C LEU A 37 4.33 -4.26 -2.06
N GLY A 38 3.18 -4.51 -2.64
CA GLY A 38 1.97 -3.75 -2.30
C GLY A 38 0.73 -4.54 -2.62
N GLY A 39 -0.32 -4.32 -1.85
CA GLY A 39 -1.58 -5.00 -2.07
C GLY A 39 -2.67 -4.59 -1.10
N ALA A 40 -3.81 -5.24 -1.26
CA ALA A 40 -4.97 -5.03 -0.42
C ALA A 40 -4.84 -5.77 0.91
N ALA A 41 -5.27 -5.12 1.99
CA ALA A 41 -5.65 -5.82 3.21
C ALA A 41 -7.10 -6.28 3.06
N LEU A 42 -7.36 -7.55 3.38
CA LEU A 42 -8.66 -8.18 3.16
C LEU A 42 -9.21 -8.70 4.48
N ALA A 43 -10.54 -8.78 4.56
CA ALA A 43 -11.20 -9.57 5.59
C ALA A 43 -10.94 -11.07 5.35
N GLU A 44 -11.27 -11.91 6.32
CA GLU A 44 -11.01 -13.35 6.23
C GLU A 44 -11.78 -14.04 5.09
N ASP A 45 -12.83 -13.42 4.57
CA ASP A 45 -13.53 -13.93 3.38
C ASP A 45 -12.68 -13.84 2.09
N GLY A 46 -11.55 -13.12 2.13
CA GLY A 46 -10.68 -12.95 1.00
C GLY A 46 -11.21 -12.02 -0.10
N VAL A 47 -12.34 -11.34 0.15
CA VAL A 47 -13.02 -10.51 -0.83
C VAL A 47 -13.16 -9.06 -0.36
N ALA A 48 -13.70 -8.84 0.84
CA ALA A 48 -13.92 -7.51 1.37
C ALA A 48 -12.59 -6.82 1.67
N ARG A 49 -12.36 -5.68 1.03
CA ARG A 49 -11.14 -4.89 1.24
C ARG A 49 -11.29 -4.04 2.50
N THR A 50 -10.30 -4.10 3.39
CA THR A 50 -10.27 -3.34 4.64
C THR A 50 -9.20 -2.26 4.67
N GLY A 51 -8.28 -2.28 3.71
CA GLY A 51 -7.20 -1.32 3.65
C GLY A 51 -6.17 -1.68 2.60
N SER A 52 -4.95 -1.25 2.82
CA SER A 52 -3.82 -1.58 1.96
C SER A 52 -2.52 -1.67 2.76
N ILE A 53 -1.57 -2.42 2.20
CA ILE A 53 -0.23 -2.58 2.76
C ILE A 53 0.76 -2.34 1.64
N LEU A 54 1.74 -1.46 1.89
CA LEU A 54 2.83 -1.18 0.98
C LEU A 54 4.15 -1.33 1.69
N LEU A 55 5.12 -1.90 1.02
CA LEU A 55 6.50 -1.96 1.48
C LEU A 55 7.35 -1.18 0.49
N LEU A 56 7.99 -0.11 0.97
CA LEU A 56 8.82 0.77 0.17
C LEU A 56 10.30 0.58 0.49
N ASN A 57 11.14 0.76 -0.52
CA ASN A 57 12.58 0.96 -0.35
C ASN A 57 12.91 2.40 -0.74
N VAL A 58 13.12 3.25 0.26
CA VAL A 58 13.42 4.68 0.09
C VAL A 58 14.50 5.13 1.06
N PRO A 59 15.20 6.26 0.78
CA PRO A 59 16.35 6.69 1.59
C PRO A 59 16.03 7.15 3.00
N SER A 60 14.80 7.60 3.28
CA SER A 60 14.45 8.21 4.56
C SER A 60 12.98 8.10 4.90
N LEU A 61 12.63 8.33 6.18
CA LEU A 61 11.24 8.46 6.60
C LEU A 61 10.54 9.60 5.86
N ALA A 62 11.23 10.73 5.65
CA ALA A 62 10.68 11.86 4.93
C ALA A 62 10.25 11.48 3.51
N ASP A 63 11.04 10.65 2.83
CA ASP A 63 10.68 10.14 1.49
C ASP A 63 9.47 9.21 1.53
N ALA A 64 9.37 8.35 2.55
CA ALA A 64 8.21 7.48 2.73
C ALA A 64 6.94 8.30 3.01
N GLU A 65 7.04 9.31 3.86
CA GLU A 65 5.94 10.23 4.14
C GLU A 65 5.52 11.02 2.91
N ALA A 66 6.48 11.54 2.14
CA ALA A 66 6.20 12.26 0.90
C ALA A 66 5.47 11.38 -0.11
N PHE A 67 5.92 10.13 -0.28
CA PHE A 67 5.23 9.16 -1.13
C PHE A 67 3.78 8.97 -0.69
N SER A 68 3.57 8.75 0.60
CA SER A 68 2.24 8.50 1.16
C SER A 68 1.32 9.72 1.03
N GLN A 69 1.82 10.90 1.35
CA GLN A 69 1.04 12.14 1.33
C GLN A 69 0.58 12.56 -0.07
N SER A 70 1.34 12.19 -1.10
CA SER A 70 1.03 12.53 -2.48
C SER A 70 0.26 11.44 -3.22
N GLU A 71 -0.03 10.33 -2.55
CA GLU A 71 -0.78 9.23 -3.14
C GLU A 71 -2.26 9.62 -3.29
N PRO A 72 -2.86 9.46 -4.50
CA PRO A 72 -4.20 10.00 -4.79
C PRO A 72 -5.32 9.49 -3.88
N PHE A 73 -5.29 8.23 -3.45
CA PHE A 73 -6.29 7.71 -2.51
C PHE A 73 -6.18 8.42 -1.16
N ARG A 74 -4.95 8.58 -0.66
CA ARG A 74 -4.74 9.29 0.60
C ARG A 74 -5.16 10.75 0.51
N MET A 75 -4.81 11.42 -0.58
CA MET A 75 -5.20 12.83 -0.79
C MET A 75 -6.71 13.00 -0.83
N ALA A 76 -7.43 12.01 -1.33
CA ALA A 76 -8.89 12.02 -1.38
C ALA A 76 -9.55 11.64 -0.05
N GLY A 77 -8.78 11.34 0.99
CA GLY A 77 -9.33 11.02 2.31
C GLY A 77 -9.87 9.59 2.44
N LEU A 78 -9.36 8.66 1.63
CA LEU A 78 -9.84 7.28 1.64
C LEU A 78 -9.60 6.58 2.97
N PHE A 79 -8.43 6.83 3.60
CA PHE A 79 -7.98 6.07 4.76
C PHE A 79 -8.31 6.80 6.07
N LYS A 80 -8.89 6.08 7.03
CA LYS A 80 -9.08 6.58 8.40
C LYS A 80 -7.83 6.45 9.26
N LEU A 81 -6.88 5.59 8.86
CA LEU A 81 -5.62 5.38 9.56
C LEU A 81 -4.52 5.17 8.51
N VAL A 82 -3.38 5.84 8.71
CA VAL A 82 -2.15 5.61 7.95
C VAL A 82 -1.00 5.51 8.95
N LYS A 83 -0.30 4.37 8.93
CA LYS A 83 0.86 4.15 9.79
C LYS A 83 2.06 3.82 8.93
N ILE A 84 3.15 4.55 9.13
CA ILE A 84 4.42 4.35 8.43
C ILE A 84 5.45 3.90 9.47
N THR A 85 6.05 2.73 9.24
CA THR A 85 7.00 2.14 10.18
C THR A 85 8.24 1.68 9.44
N ARG A 86 9.42 2.08 9.93
CA ARG A 86 10.67 1.55 9.43
C ARG A 86 10.82 0.10 9.87
N MET A 87 11.31 -0.74 8.96
CA MET A 87 11.61 -2.12 9.29
C MET A 87 13.00 -2.51 8.79
N ARG A 88 13.53 -3.56 9.36
CA ARG A 88 14.75 -4.22 8.92
C ARG A 88 14.41 -5.65 8.52
N ARG A 89 14.91 -6.07 7.36
CA ARG A 89 14.70 -7.43 6.89
C ARG A 89 15.47 -8.41 7.76
N GLY A 90 14.76 -9.29 8.46
CA GLY A 90 15.34 -10.37 9.26
C GLY A 90 15.32 -11.69 8.50
N GLN A 91 14.15 -12.10 8.03
CA GLN A 91 13.94 -13.29 7.20
C GLN A 91 13.63 -12.88 5.78
N TRP A 92 14.18 -13.59 4.82
CA TRP A 92 13.95 -13.31 3.41
C TRP A 92 13.89 -14.60 2.62
N HIS A 93 12.68 -15.03 2.26
CA HIS A 93 12.41 -16.28 1.56
C HIS A 93 11.43 -16.03 0.39
N PRO A 94 11.86 -15.29 -0.65
CA PRO A 94 10.97 -14.95 -1.78
C PRO A 94 10.48 -16.17 -2.53
N GLU A 95 11.21 -17.29 -2.49
CA GLU A 95 10.82 -18.56 -3.09
C GLU A 95 9.54 -19.15 -2.49
N ASN A 96 9.16 -18.71 -1.29
CA ASN A 96 7.94 -19.16 -0.62
C ASN A 96 6.73 -18.26 -0.93
N ALA A 97 6.91 -17.21 -1.74
CA ALA A 97 5.81 -16.34 -2.11
C ALA A 97 4.76 -17.10 -2.95
N PRO A 98 3.46 -16.76 -2.78
CA PRO A 98 2.43 -17.32 -3.65
C PRO A 98 2.72 -16.99 -5.12
N LYS A 99 2.31 -17.87 -6.02
CA LYS A 99 2.52 -17.69 -7.47
C LYS A 99 1.48 -16.76 -8.09
N THR A 100 0.34 -16.60 -7.45
CA THR A 100 -0.74 -15.73 -7.92
C THR A 100 -1.04 -14.63 -6.91
N ALA A 101 -1.68 -13.56 -7.37
CA ALA A 101 -2.07 -12.45 -6.50
C ALA A 101 -3.06 -12.89 -5.42
N GLU A 102 -3.85 -13.91 -5.67
CA GLU A 102 -4.86 -14.43 -4.74
C GLU A 102 -4.27 -15.38 -3.69
N GLY A 103 -2.99 -15.73 -3.81
CA GLY A 103 -2.33 -16.56 -2.81
C GLY A 103 -2.31 -18.06 -3.15
N ALA A 104 -2.60 -18.40 -4.38
CA ALA A 104 -2.52 -19.78 -4.82
C ALA A 104 -1.14 -20.14 -5.42
#